data_e85ef652e1a01dd5254478f04d527ec3
#
_entry.id   e85ef652e1a01dd5254478f04d527ec3
#
_cell.length_a   1.000
_cell.length_b   1.000
_cell.length_c   1.000
_cell.angle_alpha   90.00
_cell.angle_beta   90.00
_cell.angle_gamma   90.00
#
_symmetry.space_group_name_H-M   'P 1'
#
loop_
_entity.id
_entity.type
_entity.pdbx_description
1 polymer ?
#
loop_
_entity_poly.entity_id
_entity_poly.type
_entity_poly.pdbx_seq_one_letter_code
_entity_poly.pdbx_strand_id
1 'polypeptide(L)'
;MVKFSTLTSLTYLTQVAFVGGNVHTHSPQLRDIVPKREVLYVGGRYANITDNATNATSLAMIGQIYVEKLSPKPAPANPPLPIIFIAGMAQTGTNFLDTPDGRPGWASYFISKGHTVYLSDQPERGRSFWFSGQGSMGYIGTPNSVSDIFTDGANNGNQWPQAKLHTQWPGTGRIGDSTFDAFYRSQVQFQTDNFISEEQNARAYSALVDLVGDCYIISHSQAGAYSWRVGDMRPDQVKGIVQLEPSGPPFTLRPPFGNDPAFAFGLTDLEIGYEPSAGENAENIDTTIEPAIDADHEECIMQKSPAKLLTNLAKIPELVVTGEASFHAPYDYCTVKYLKQVGVDVEYADLGKEGIHGNGHMFFMEKNNLEIADRVYKWLKKQ
;
A
#
# COMPACT_ATOMS: atom_id res chain seq x y z
N MET A 1 83.60 -9.92 3.37
CA MET A 1 83.18 -11.34 3.17
C MET A 1 81.78 -11.49 3.81
N VAL A 2 80.77 -11.49 3.01
CA VAL A 2 79.37 -11.63 3.43
C VAL A 2 78.92 -13.04 3.04
N LYS A 3 78.48 -13.80 4.04
CA LYS A 3 77.98 -15.18 3.82
C LYS A 3 76.47 -15.10 3.49
N PHE A 4 76.07 -15.61 2.35
CA PHE A 4 74.68 -15.88 1.97
C PHE A 4 74.22 -17.15 2.66
N SER A 5 73.06 -17.05 3.35
CA SER A 5 72.33 -18.19 3.91
C SER A 5 71.18 -18.54 2.96
N THR A 6 71.12 -19.79 2.52
CA THR A 6 70.12 -20.37 1.64
C THR A 6 68.81 -20.62 2.45
N LEU A 7 67.73 -20.02 2.06
CA LEU A 7 66.37 -20.36 2.54
C LEU A 7 65.79 -21.47 1.67
N THR A 8 65.49 -22.61 2.31
CA THR A 8 64.76 -23.74 1.71
C THR A 8 63.25 -23.43 1.82
N SER A 9 62.58 -23.31 0.68
CA SER A 9 61.11 -23.17 0.61
C SER A 9 60.44 -24.52 0.76
N LEU A 10 59.59 -24.67 1.77
CA LEU A 10 58.74 -25.83 1.98
C LEU A 10 57.40 -25.55 1.30
N THR A 11 57.10 -26.28 0.24
CA THR A 11 55.84 -26.20 -0.48
C THR A 11 54.83 -27.11 0.21
N TYR A 12 53.78 -26.54 0.83
CA TYR A 12 52.60 -27.30 1.26
C TYR A 12 51.64 -27.42 0.12
N LEU A 13 51.42 -28.63 -0.39
CA LEU A 13 50.30 -28.99 -1.27
C LEU A 13 49.06 -29.20 -0.41
N THR A 14 48.15 -28.25 -0.42
CA THR A 14 46.80 -28.44 0.09
C THR A 14 45.96 -29.09 -0.99
N GLN A 15 45.55 -30.34 -0.77
CA GLN A 15 44.50 -30.98 -1.57
C GLN A 15 43.17 -30.33 -1.25
N VAL A 16 42.60 -29.62 -2.22
CA VAL A 16 41.20 -29.12 -2.15
C VAL A 16 40.31 -30.27 -2.65
N ALA A 17 39.59 -30.89 -1.73
CA ALA A 17 38.53 -31.84 -2.08
C ALA A 17 37.34 -31.04 -2.67
N PHE A 18 37.05 -31.25 -3.95
CA PHE A 18 35.80 -30.81 -4.57
C PHE A 18 34.66 -31.66 -4.00
N VAL A 19 33.90 -31.07 -3.09
CA VAL A 19 32.58 -31.58 -2.74
C VAL A 19 31.64 -31.12 -3.86
N GLY A 20 31.13 -32.07 -4.63
CA GLY A 20 30.12 -31.83 -5.66
C GLY A 20 28.83 -31.32 -5.01
N GLY A 21 28.67 -30.03 -4.93
CA GLY A 21 27.42 -29.37 -4.59
C GLY A 21 26.48 -29.45 -5.80
N ASN A 22 25.28 -29.93 -5.58
CA ASN A 22 24.18 -29.83 -6.53
C ASN A 22 24.09 -28.41 -7.05
N VAL A 23 24.26 -28.22 -8.36
CA VAL A 23 23.96 -26.94 -9.02
C VAL A 23 22.43 -26.78 -8.96
N HIS A 24 21.95 -26.16 -7.92
CA HIS A 24 20.62 -25.57 -7.97
C HIS A 24 20.68 -24.50 -9.05
N THR A 25 19.98 -24.72 -10.14
CA THR A 25 19.68 -23.69 -11.14
C THR A 25 18.90 -22.60 -10.41
N HIS A 26 19.59 -21.58 -9.91
CA HIS A 26 18.95 -20.40 -9.35
C HIS A 26 18.18 -19.75 -10.49
N SER A 27 16.85 -19.70 -10.37
CA SER A 27 16.06 -18.70 -11.08
C SER A 27 16.74 -17.35 -10.85
N PRO A 28 16.84 -16.45 -11.87
CA PRO A 28 17.49 -15.16 -11.68
C PRO A 28 16.92 -14.53 -10.42
N GLN A 29 17.80 -14.18 -9.48
CA GLN A 29 17.36 -13.56 -8.23
C GLN A 29 16.66 -12.26 -8.61
N LEU A 30 15.52 -11.96 -8.01
CA LEU A 30 14.76 -10.72 -8.28
C LEU A 30 15.62 -9.45 -8.16
N ARG A 31 16.71 -9.51 -7.40
CA ARG A 31 17.73 -8.45 -7.27
C ARG A 31 18.51 -8.16 -8.54
N ASP A 32 18.59 -9.12 -9.48
CA ASP A 32 19.35 -8.96 -10.73
C ASP A 32 18.53 -8.28 -11.84
N ILE A 33 17.26 -7.96 -11.56
CA ILE A 33 16.38 -7.28 -12.51
C ILE A 33 16.69 -5.79 -12.51
N VAL A 34 17.33 -5.30 -13.57
CA VAL A 34 17.55 -3.87 -13.78
C VAL A 34 16.47 -3.33 -14.73
N PRO A 35 15.42 -2.69 -14.22
CA PRO A 35 14.37 -2.14 -15.07
C PRO A 35 14.84 -0.89 -15.83
N LYS A 36 14.18 -0.59 -16.96
CA LYS A 36 14.24 0.77 -17.51
C LYS A 36 13.48 1.69 -16.55
N ARG A 37 14.15 2.77 -16.11
CA ARG A 37 13.58 3.78 -15.20
C ARG A 37 13.32 5.09 -15.94
N GLU A 38 12.14 5.63 -15.72
CA GLU A 38 11.74 6.98 -16.17
C GLU A 38 11.13 7.73 -14.98
N VAL A 39 11.36 9.04 -14.89
CA VAL A 39 10.81 9.91 -13.84
C VAL A 39 9.82 10.88 -14.45
N LEU A 40 8.66 11.01 -13.82
CA LEU A 40 7.56 11.86 -14.25
C LEU A 40 7.10 12.72 -13.07
N TYR A 41 6.50 13.87 -13.41
CA TYR A 41 5.66 14.64 -12.48
C TYR A 41 4.28 14.76 -13.13
N VAL A 42 3.23 14.36 -12.42
CA VAL A 42 1.90 14.20 -12.99
C VAL A 42 0.85 14.92 -12.14
N GLY A 43 -0.23 15.37 -12.77
CA GLY A 43 -1.28 16.13 -12.09
C GLY A 43 -0.83 17.53 -11.72
N GLY A 44 -1.48 18.06 -10.69
CA GLY A 44 -1.23 19.42 -10.23
C GLY A 44 -2.02 20.48 -11.00
N ARG A 45 -2.09 21.66 -10.38
CA ARG A 45 -2.71 22.86 -10.97
C ARG A 45 -2.06 24.12 -10.45
N TYR A 46 -2.07 25.19 -11.21
CA TYR A 46 -1.72 26.50 -10.70
C TYR A 46 -2.84 27.04 -9.83
N ALA A 47 -2.50 27.47 -8.63
CA ALA A 47 -3.41 28.09 -7.67
C ALA A 47 -2.72 29.23 -6.93
N ASN A 48 -3.50 30.26 -6.57
CA ASN A 48 -3.05 31.26 -5.63
C ASN A 48 -3.07 30.66 -4.23
N ILE A 49 -1.91 30.66 -3.58
CA ILE A 49 -1.74 30.13 -2.23
C ILE A 49 -1.10 31.20 -1.33
N THR A 50 -1.51 31.21 -0.06
CA THR A 50 -0.99 32.15 0.93
C THR A 50 -0.02 31.42 1.84
N ASP A 51 1.21 31.89 1.89
CA ASP A 51 2.25 31.37 2.79
C ASP A 51 1.91 31.73 4.25
N ASN A 52 1.82 30.72 5.10
CA ASN A 52 1.46 30.90 6.51
C ASN A 52 2.50 31.67 7.33
N ALA A 53 3.77 31.66 6.91
CA ALA A 53 4.84 32.34 7.63
C ALA A 53 4.96 33.82 7.25
N THR A 54 4.69 34.15 5.99
CA THR A 54 4.86 35.52 5.45
C THR A 54 3.54 36.23 5.17
N ASN A 55 2.42 35.53 5.17
CA ASN A 55 1.10 35.99 4.77
C ASN A 55 1.06 36.57 3.33
N ALA A 56 2.04 36.19 2.50
CA ALA A 56 2.11 36.59 1.11
C ALA A 56 1.36 35.59 0.22
N THR A 57 0.52 36.09 -0.68
CA THR A 57 -0.16 35.28 -1.68
C THR A 57 0.63 35.25 -2.99
N SER A 58 0.86 34.06 -3.52
CA SER A 58 1.56 33.87 -4.79
C SER A 58 0.97 32.71 -5.60
N LEU A 59 1.20 32.73 -6.92
CA LEU A 59 0.81 31.65 -7.79
C LEU A 59 1.82 30.50 -7.67
N ALA A 60 1.35 29.29 -7.37
CA ALA A 60 2.19 28.10 -7.32
C ALA A 60 1.51 26.89 -7.95
N MET A 61 2.30 25.87 -8.31
CA MET A 61 1.83 24.56 -8.72
C MET A 61 1.59 23.73 -7.46
N ILE A 62 0.39 23.15 -7.32
CA ILE A 62 -0.01 22.34 -6.16
C ILE A 62 -0.66 21.04 -6.61
N GLY A 63 -0.57 19.99 -5.75
CA GLY A 63 -1.24 18.71 -5.94
C GLY A 63 -0.64 17.82 -7.03
N GLN A 64 0.58 18.11 -7.52
CA GLN A 64 1.34 17.20 -8.40
C GLN A 64 1.96 16.07 -7.59
N ILE A 65 2.17 14.92 -8.26
CA ILE A 65 2.87 13.76 -7.73
C ILE A 65 4.17 13.47 -8.48
N TYR A 66 5.18 13.05 -7.73
CA TYR A 66 6.38 12.41 -8.29
C TYR A 66 6.05 10.96 -8.61
N VAL A 67 6.49 10.47 -9.77
CA VAL A 67 6.25 9.11 -10.23
C VAL A 67 7.53 8.52 -10.83
N GLU A 68 7.89 7.32 -10.39
CA GLU A 68 8.89 6.45 -11.04
C GLU A 68 8.16 5.38 -11.85
N LYS A 69 8.38 5.40 -13.17
CA LYS A 69 7.98 4.31 -14.05
C LYS A 69 9.14 3.34 -14.20
N LEU A 70 8.92 2.09 -13.82
CA LEU A 70 9.87 1.00 -13.93
C LEU A 70 9.33 -0.05 -14.90
N SER A 71 10.02 -0.24 -16.02
CA SER A 71 9.59 -1.17 -17.07
C SER A 71 10.55 -2.34 -17.19
N PRO A 72 10.06 -3.58 -17.49
CA PRO A 72 10.91 -4.73 -17.76
C PRO A 72 11.92 -4.46 -18.89
N LYS A 73 13.12 -4.99 -18.74
CA LYS A 73 14.15 -4.94 -19.78
C LYS A 73 14.79 -6.31 -19.95
N PRO A 74 14.65 -6.96 -21.16
CA PRO A 74 13.88 -6.47 -22.31
C PRO A 74 12.37 -6.40 -22.05
N ALA A 75 11.67 -5.57 -22.82
CA ALA A 75 10.22 -5.51 -22.75
C ALA A 75 9.62 -6.82 -23.27
N PRO A 76 8.57 -7.37 -22.62
CA PRO A 76 7.88 -8.57 -23.12
C PRO A 76 7.15 -8.24 -24.44
N ALA A 77 7.03 -9.27 -25.31
CA ALA A 77 6.36 -9.11 -26.62
C ALA A 77 4.87 -8.74 -26.46
N ASN A 78 4.22 -9.30 -25.43
CA ASN A 78 2.83 -8.98 -25.04
C ASN A 78 2.86 -8.53 -23.57
N PRO A 79 3.06 -7.25 -23.31
CA PRO A 79 3.12 -6.77 -21.93
C PRO A 79 1.73 -6.87 -21.27
N PRO A 80 1.65 -7.34 -20.03
CA PRO A 80 0.43 -7.23 -19.24
C PRO A 80 0.14 -5.75 -18.92
N LEU A 81 -1.09 -5.46 -18.48
CA LEU A 81 -1.46 -4.10 -18.07
C LEU A 81 -0.51 -3.56 -16.99
N PRO A 82 -0.17 -2.28 -17.03
CA PRO A 82 0.66 -1.66 -16.01
C PRO A 82 -0.03 -1.60 -14.65
N ILE A 83 0.77 -1.47 -13.59
CA ILE A 83 0.30 -1.39 -12.21
C ILE A 83 0.71 -0.05 -11.61
N ILE A 84 -0.25 0.68 -11.05
CA ILE A 84 -0.02 1.88 -10.25
C ILE A 84 -0.06 1.47 -8.77
N PHE A 85 1.04 1.74 -8.04
CA PHE A 85 1.11 1.51 -6.59
C PHE A 85 0.87 2.81 -5.84
N ILE A 86 -0.02 2.77 -4.83
CA ILE A 86 -0.33 3.90 -3.96
C ILE A 86 -0.06 3.50 -2.52
N ALA A 87 0.93 4.12 -1.89
CA ALA A 87 1.35 3.79 -0.53
C ALA A 87 0.37 4.32 0.53
N GLY A 88 0.41 3.76 1.73
CA GLY A 88 -0.39 4.16 2.87
C GLY A 88 0.04 5.50 3.51
N MET A 89 -0.56 5.82 4.66
CA MET A 89 -0.27 7.04 5.42
C MET A 89 1.22 7.15 5.78
N ALA A 90 1.77 8.34 5.62
CA ALA A 90 3.19 8.67 5.91
C ALA A 90 4.22 7.88 5.10
N GLN A 91 3.82 7.22 4.02
CA GLN A 91 4.67 6.37 3.20
C GLN A 91 4.76 6.89 1.76
N THR A 92 5.74 6.39 1.02
CA THR A 92 6.00 6.73 -0.38
C THR A 92 6.10 5.47 -1.24
N GLY A 93 6.25 5.65 -2.55
CA GLY A 93 6.44 4.53 -3.48
C GLY A 93 7.69 3.67 -3.18
N THR A 94 8.62 4.16 -2.36
CA THR A 94 9.81 3.39 -1.95
C THR A 94 9.47 2.12 -1.17
N ASN A 95 8.31 2.06 -0.53
CA ASN A 95 7.83 0.90 0.22
C ASN A 95 7.70 -0.38 -0.61
N PHE A 96 7.53 -0.23 -1.91
CA PHE A 96 7.37 -1.35 -2.83
C PHE A 96 8.66 -1.72 -3.58
N LEU A 97 9.77 -0.94 -3.42
CA LEU A 97 11.05 -1.22 -4.05
C LEU A 97 11.76 -2.38 -3.37
N ASP A 98 12.20 -2.18 -2.13
CA ASP A 98 12.83 -3.19 -1.30
C ASP A 98 12.20 -3.18 0.10
N THR A 99 12.29 -4.32 0.79
CA THR A 99 11.86 -4.40 2.19
C THR A 99 12.87 -3.75 3.12
N PRO A 100 12.48 -3.34 4.34
CA PRO A 100 13.40 -2.68 5.29
C PRO A 100 14.62 -3.52 5.68
N ASP A 101 14.54 -4.84 5.58
CA ASP A 101 15.64 -5.79 5.79
C ASP A 101 16.42 -6.10 4.49
N GLY A 102 16.14 -5.37 3.41
CA GLY A 102 16.88 -5.38 2.15
C GLY A 102 16.56 -6.58 1.23
N ARG A 103 15.44 -7.26 1.39
CA ARG A 103 14.93 -8.24 0.40
C ARG A 103 14.20 -7.53 -0.73
N PRO A 104 14.04 -8.17 -1.91
CA PRO A 104 13.24 -7.61 -3.01
C PRO A 104 11.80 -7.32 -2.58
N GLY A 105 11.30 -6.13 -2.93
CA GLY A 105 9.91 -5.75 -2.74
C GLY A 105 9.02 -6.13 -3.93
N TRP A 106 7.77 -5.73 -3.84
CA TRP A 106 6.74 -6.07 -4.83
C TRP A 106 7.00 -5.49 -6.21
N ALA A 107 7.66 -4.33 -6.33
CA ALA A 107 8.02 -3.77 -7.63
C ALA A 107 8.88 -4.74 -8.44
N SER A 108 9.95 -5.30 -7.84
CA SER A 108 10.81 -6.29 -8.47
C SER A 108 10.03 -7.55 -8.86
N TYR A 109 9.11 -8.00 -8.00
CA TYR A 109 8.26 -9.16 -8.28
C TYR A 109 7.40 -8.93 -9.53
N PHE A 110 6.62 -7.85 -9.58
CA PHE A 110 5.71 -7.59 -10.71
C PHE A 110 6.46 -7.26 -12.00
N ILE A 111 7.62 -6.59 -11.93
CA ILE A 111 8.51 -6.41 -13.08
C ILE A 111 8.98 -7.77 -13.61
N SER A 112 9.29 -8.73 -12.75
CA SER A 112 9.68 -10.10 -13.16
C SER A 112 8.55 -10.84 -13.88
N LYS A 113 7.30 -10.47 -13.61
CA LYS A 113 6.11 -10.99 -14.28
C LYS A 113 5.76 -10.26 -15.57
N GLY A 114 6.54 -9.25 -15.94
CA GLY A 114 6.40 -8.49 -17.18
C GLY A 114 5.61 -7.19 -17.06
N HIS A 115 5.08 -6.86 -15.89
CA HIS A 115 4.35 -5.60 -15.69
C HIS A 115 5.29 -4.40 -15.68
N THR A 116 4.89 -3.30 -16.31
CA THR A 116 5.41 -1.98 -15.99
C THR A 116 4.75 -1.52 -14.69
N VAL A 117 5.54 -1.03 -13.74
CA VAL A 117 5.04 -0.51 -12.47
C VAL A 117 5.28 0.99 -12.34
N TYR A 118 4.33 1.69 -11.76
CA TYR A 118 4.40 3.11 -11.44
C TYR A 118 4.41 3.26 -9.92
N LEU A 119 5.52 3.73 -9.38
CA LEU A 119 5.71 4.00 -7.96
C LEU A 119 5.63 5.50 -7.74
N SER A 120 4.79 5.94 -6.84
CA SER A 120 4.52 7.37 -6.66
C SER A 120 4.65 7.81 -5.22
N ASP A 121 5.03 9.06 -5.05
CA ASP A 121 4.88 9.77 -3.80
C ASP A 121 3.61 10.63 -3.91
N GLN A 122 2.68 10.45 -3.01
CA GLN A 122 1.41 11.18 -2.99
C GLN A 122 1.63 12.70 -2.91
N PRO A 123 0.64 13.53 -3.25
CA PRO A 123 0.77 14.97 -3.10
C PRO A 123 1.30 15.33 -1.71
N GLU A 124 2.24 16.28 -1.65
CA GLU A 124 2.83 16.79 -0.41
C GLU A 124 3.67 15.80 0.40
N ARG A 125 4.02 14.63 -0.18
CA ARG A 125 4.89 13.61 0.45
C ARG A 125 6.19 13.41 -0.29
N GLY A 126 7.24 13.05 0.42
CA GLY A 126 8.52 12.63 -0.14
C GLY A 126 9.05 13.60 -1.19
N ARG A 127 9.08 13.17 -2.45
CA ARG A 127 9.55 13.96 -3.61
C ARG A 127 8.46 14.80 -4.26
N SER A 128 7.21 14.71 -3.81
CA SER A 128 6.11 15.56 -4.25
C SER A 128 6.10 16.86 -3.46
N PHE A 129 5.95 17.98 -4.16
CA PHE A 129 6.07 19.30 -3.57
C PHE A 129 4.99 19.56 -2.51
N TRP A 130 5.40 20.13 -1.38
CA TRP A 130 4.54 20.68 -0.35
C TRP A 130 4.73 22.18 -0.18
N PHE A 131 3.65 22.88 0.11
CA PHE A 131 3.65 24.32 0.39
C PHE A 131 2.95 24.64 1.71
N SER A 132 3.57 25.51 2.51
CA SER A 132 3.06 25.92 3.83
C SER A 132 1.81 26.78 3.73
N GLY A 133 0.71 26.40 3.52
CA GLY A 133 -0.56 27.13 3.32
C GLY A 133 -1.67 26.19 2.88
N GLN A 134 -1.33 24.93 2.68
CA GLN A 134 -2.27 23.89 2.29
C GLN A 134 -2.45 22.89 3.44
N GLY A 135 -3.38 23.19 4.36
CA GLY A 135 -3.66 22.31 5.49
C GLY A 135 -2.49 22.13 6.46
N SER A 136 -2.52 21.07 7.23
CA SER A 136 -1.55 20.76 8.28
C SER A 136 -0.83 19.44 7.98
N MET A 137 0.48 19.39 8.26
CA MET A 137 1.27 18.18 8.12
C MET A 137 1.40 17.44 9.44
N GLY A 138 1.19 16.13 9.39
CA GLY A 138 1.42 15.20 10.48
C GLY A 138 2.62 14.30 10.23
N TYR A 139 2.92 13.47 11.21
CA TYR A 139 3.90 12.38 11.13
C TYR A 139 3.25 11.08 11.64
N ILE A 140 3.84 9.94 11.28
CA ILE A 140 3.26 8.60 11.54
C ILE A 140 3.00 8.30 13.04
N GLY A 141 3.62 9.03 13.95
CA GLY A 141 3.57 8.80 15.39
C GLY A 141 4.94 8.50 15.99
N THR A 142 4.97 8.30 17.31
CA THR A 142 6.20 7.95 18.02
C THR A 142 6.72 6.57 17.59
N PRO A 143 8.02 6.29 17.70
CA PRO A 143 8.55 4.97 17.38
C PRO A 143 7.85 3.84 18.14
N ASN A 144 7.48 4.06 19.40
CA ASN A 144 6.76 3.06 20.19
C ASN A 144 5.35 2.81 19.63
N SER A 145 4.57 3.85 19.34
CA SER A 145 3.23 3.67 18.75
C SER A 145 3.29 3.00 17.38
N VAL A 146 4.29 3.33 16.56
CA VAL A 146 4.51 2.68 15.27
C VAL A 146 4.88 1.19 15.44
N SER A 147 5.76 0.89 16.39
CA SER A 147 6.12 -0.48 16.74
C SER A 147 4.89 -1.28 17.19
N ASP A 148 4.15 -0.72 18.11
CA ASP A 148 3.01 -1.37 18.74
C ASP A 148 1.87 -1.70 17.74
N ILE A 149 1.71 -0.88 16.71
CA ILE A 149 0.63 -1.05 15.72
C ILE A 149 1.10 -1.88 14.52
N PHE A 150 2.32 -1.65 14.01
CA PHE A 150 2.70 -2.13 12.67
C PHE A 150 3.75 -3.24 12.68
N THR A 151 4.65 -3.28 13.68
CA THR A 151 5.83 -4.15 13.59
C THR A 151 6.02 -5.13 14.73
N ASP A 152 5.42 -4.88 15.89
CA ASP A 152 5.50 -5.75 17.08
C ASP A 152 4.16 -5.84 17.84
N GLY A 153 3.05 -5.94 17.13
CA GLY A 153 1.71 -6.02 17.73
C GLY A 153 1.54 -7.17 18.73
N ALA A 154 2.22 -8.29 18.49
CA ALA A 154 2.14 -9.48 19.36
C ALA A 154 2.59 -9.22 20.81
N ASN A 155 3.51 -8.28 21.03
CA ASN A 155 4.07 -7.98 22.35
C ASN A 155 3.46 -6.72 22.99
N ASN A 156 2.39 -6.17 22.39
CA ASN A 156 1.80 -4.89 22.79
C ASN A 156 0.42 -5.05 23.50
N GLY A 157 0.28 -6.00 24.39
CA GLY A 157 -0.89 -6.09 25.25
C GLY A 157 -2.22 -6.43 24.55
N ASN A 158 -2.17 -7.00 23.34
CA ASN A 158 -3.35 -7.46 22.58
C ASN A 158 -4.39 -6.34 22.35
N GLN A 159 -4.00 -5.25 21.71
CA GLN A 159 -4.91 -4.14 21.34
C GLN A 159 -6.08 -4.60 20.46
N TRP A 160 -5.91 -5.69 19.72
CA TRP A 160 -6.93 -6.42 18.97
C TRP A 160 -6.70 -7.92 19.13
N PRO A 161 -7.74 -8.75 18.99
CA PRO A 161 -7.65 -10.18 19.30
C PRO A 161 -6.57 -10.94 18.53
N GLN A 162 -6.35 -10.59 17.26
CA GLN A 162 -5.43 -11.28 16.35
C GLN A 162 -3.97 -10.83 16.51
N ALA A 163 -3.68 -9.72 17.23
CA ALA A 163 -2.31 -9.16 17.39
C ALA A 163 -1.27 -10.22 17.80
N LYS A 164 -1.65 -11.15 18.70
CA LYS A 164 -0.81 -12.25 19.19
C LYS A 164 -0.29 -13.20 18.11
N LEU A 165 -0.89 -13.19 16.93
CA LEU A 165 -0.49 -14.03 15.78
C LEU A 165 0.63 -13.42 14.95
N HIS A 166 1.05 -12.16 15.20
CA HIS A 166 2.05 -11.47 14.41
C HIS A 166 3.44 -12.08 14.55
N THR A 167 3.95 -12.73 13.50
CA THR A 167 5.23 -13.46 13.50
C THR A 167 6.11 -13.17 12.27
N GLN A 168 5.57 -12.46 11.29
CA GLN A 168 6.23 -12.29 9.99
C GLN A 168 7.12 -11.04 9.90
N TRP A 169 7.09 -10.12 10.86
CA TRP A 169 8.02 -9.01 10.84
C TRP A 169 9.47 -9.49 10.94
N PRO A 170 10.40 -9.03 10.06
CA PRO A 170 11.81 -9.39 10.16
C PRO A 170 12.50 -8.57 11.25
N GLY A 171 12.99 -9.23 12.28
CA GLY A 171 13.61 -8.62 13.45
C GLY A 171 12.67 -8.49 14.65
N THR A 172 13.00 -7.62 15.59
CA THR A 172 12.21 -7.43 16.83
C THR A 172 11.04 -6.46 16.66
N GLY A 173 11.04 -5.66 15.61
CA GLY A 173 10.03 -4.63 15.36
C GLY A 173 10.13 -3.41 16.29
N ARG A 174 11.22 -3.23 17.04
CA ARG A 174 11.39 -2.16 18.04
C ARG A 174 12.63 -1.30 17.79
N ILE A 175 12.69 -0.12 18.41
CA ILE A 175 13.82 0.81 18.38
C ILE A 175 15.13 0.06 18.64
N GLY A 176 16.13 0.32 17.80
CA GLY A 176 17.45 -0.31 17.86
C GLY A 176 17.56 -1.61 17.06
N ASP A 177 16.46 -2.15 16.58
CA ASP A 177 16.46 -3.18 15.54
C ASP A 177 16.71 -2.52 14.18
N SER A 178 17.66 -3.05 13.41
CA SER A 178 18.06 -2.43 12.15
C SER A 178 16.92 -2.36 11.12
N THR A 179 16.03 -3.33 11.11
CA THR A 179 14.88 -3.40 10.21
C THR A 179 13.82 -2.39 10.61
N PHE A 180 13.47 -2.33 11.90
CA PHE A 180 12.56 -1.31 12.41
C PHE A 180 13.10 0.10 12.16
N ASP A 181 14.36 0.34 12.49
CA ASP A 181 15.01 1.64 12.29
C ASP A 181 15.04 2.06 10.81
N ALA A 182 15.24 1.11 9.89
CA ALA A 182 15.16 1.37 8.45
C ALA A 182 13.73 1.74 8.02
N PHE A 183 12.74 0.98 8.51
CA PHE A 183 11.32 1.26 8.26
C PHE A 183 10.92 2.63 8.81
N TYR A 184 11.25 2.93 10.06
CA TYR A 184 10.88 4.21 10.67
C TYR A 184 11.56 5.42 9.99
N ARG A 185 12.80 5.27 9.50
CA ARG A 185 13.51 6.31 8.72
C ARG A 185 12.86 6.59 7.36
N SER A 186 12.12 5.64 6.79
CA SER A 186 11.46 5.82 5.50
C SER A 186 10.15 6.60 5.59
N GLN A 187 9.66 6.86 6.82
CA GLN A 187 8.41 7.58 7.02
C GLN A 187 8.58 9.07 6.70
N VAL A 188 7.54 9.65 6.10
CA VAL A 188 7.52 11.05 5.69
C VAL A 188 6.31 11.77 6.30
N GLN A 189 6.30 13.09 6.22
CA GLN A 189 5.12 13.88 6.57
C GLN A 189 3.93 13.54 5.66
N PHE A 190 2.73 13.80 6.13
CA PHE A 190 1.50 13.64 5.35
C PHE A 190 0.45 14.70 5.72
N GLN A 191 -0.44 15.02 4.79
CA GLN A 191 -1.58 15.92 5.00
C GLN A 191 -2.53 15.29 6.02
N THR A 192 -2.84 16.03 7.11
CA THR A 192 -3.74 15.56 8.18
C THR A 192 -5.20 15.89 7.92
N ASP A 193 -5.48 16.80 7.00
CA ASP A 193 -6.84 17.07 6.53
C ASP A 193 -7.23 16.02 5.49
N ASN A 194 -8.16 15.15 5.84
CA ASN A 194 -8.60 14.06 4.97
C ASN A 194 -9.28 14.56 3.70
N PHE A 195 -10.05 15.66 3.77
CA PHE A 195 -10.73 16.21 2.59
C PHE A 195 -9.72 16.75 1.57
N ILE A 196 -8.71 17.50 2.04
CA ILE A 196 -7.62 18.00 1.18
C ILE A 196 -6.85 16.83 0.60
N SER A 197 -6.47 15.86 1.45
CA SER A 197 -5.69 14.69 1.05
C SER A 197 -6.44 13.86 0.00
N GLU A 198 -7.69 13.55 0.24
CA GLU A 198 -8.52 12.73 -0.65
C GLU A 198 -8.74 13.42 -2.01
N GLU A 199 -9.08 14.73 -2.00
CA GLU A 199 -9.29 15.49 -3.23
C GLU A 199 -8.02 15.59 -4.08
N GLN A 200 -6.88 15.91 -3.47
CA GLN A 200 -5.61 16.02 -4.19
C GLN A 200 -5.16 14.68 -4.77
N ASN A 201 -5.27 13.60 -3.98
CA ASN A 201 -4.91 12.26 -4.44
C ASN A 201 -5.82 11.78 -5.57
N ALA A 202 -7.15 11.95 -5.44
CA ALA A 202 -8.09 11.56 -6.50
C ALA A 202 -7.78 12.27 -7.84
N ARG A 203 -7.48 13.58 -7.81
CA ARG A 203 -7.10 14.34 -9.01
C ARG A 203 -5.76 13.88 -9.60
N ALA A 204 -4.74 13.75 -8.76
CA ALA A 204 -3.39 13.42 -9.21
C ALA A 204 -3.31 12.01 -9.81
N TYR A 205 -3.94 11.03 -9.14
CA TYR A 205 -3.96 9.66 -9.66
C TYR A 205 -4.91 9.48 -10.84
N SER A 206 -5.99 10.23 -10.94
CA SER A 206 -6.80 10.26 -12.17
C SER A 206 -5.99 10.79 -13.36
N ALA A 207 -5.18 11.84 -13.15
CA ALA A 207 -4.28 12.34 -14.20
C ALA A 207 -3.18 11.31 -14.55
N LEU A 208 -2.72 10.51 -13.56
CA LEU A 208 -1.79 9.41 -13.84
C LEU A 208 -2.46 8.29 -14.64
N VAL A 209 -3.70 7.92 -14.32
CA VAL A 209 -4.49 6.95 -15.10
C VAL A 209 -4.69 7.44 -16.53
N ASP A 210 -5.03 8.74 -16.72
CA ASP A 210 -5.16 9.34 -18.06
C ASP A 210 -3.87 9.24 -18.89
N LEU A 211 -2.70 9.36 -18.23
CA LEU A 211 -1.39 9.24 -18.87
C LEU A 211 -1.02 7.78 -19.19
N VAL A 212 -1.39 6.85 -18.32
CA VAL A 212 -1.01 5.43 -18.39
C VAL A 212 -1.95 4.66 -19.32
N GLY A 213 -3.22 5.02 -19.37
CA GLY A 213 -4.30 4.27 -20.01
C GLY A 213 -4.79 3.12 -19.12
N ASP A 214 -5.26 2.05 -19.75
CA ASP A 214 -5.75 0.86 -19.05
C ASP A 214 -4.71 0.33 -18.06
N CYS A 215 -5.09 0.19 -16.77
CA CYS A 215 -4.17 -0.20 -15.71
C CYS A 215 -4.86 -0.89 -14.54
N TYR A 216 -4.05 -1.51 -13.69
CA TYR A 216 -4.44 -1.95 -12.35
C TYR A 216 -3.96 -0.94 -11.30
N ILE A 217 -4.70 -0.82 -10.19
CA ILE A 217 -4.28 -0.06 -9.02
C ILE A 217 -4.07 -1.04 -7.86
N ILE A 218 -2.92 -0.94 -7.19
CA ILE A 218 -2.65 -1.60 -5.91
C ILE A 218 -2.45 -0.52 -4.87
N SER A 219 -3.36 -0.40 -3.93
CA SER A 219 -3.36 0.61 -2.87
C SER A 219 -3.27 -0.02 -1.49
N HIS A 220 -2.62 0.67 -0.56
CA HIS A 220 -2.44 0.23 0.81
C HIS A 220 -3.03 1.23 1.80
N SER A 221 -3.77 0.73 2.80
CA SER A 221 -4.18 1.50 3.98
C SER A 221 -4.97 2.76 3.60
N GLN A 222 -4.55 3.95 4.04
CA GLN A 222 -5.18 5.25 3.72
C GLN A 222 -5.45 5.44 2.22
N ALA A 223 -4.65 4.86 1.35
CA ALA A 223 -4.82 4.99 -0.09
C ALA A 223 -6.04 4.21 -0.64
N GLY A 224 -6.71 3.41 0.16
CA GLY A 224 -7.95 2.74 -0.22
C GLY A 224 -9.02 3.74 -0.67
N ALA A 225 -9.28 4.78 0.12
CA ALA A 225 -10.23 5.84 -0.23
C ALA A 225 -9.87 6.53 -1.56
N TYR A 226 -8.58 6.76 -1.81
CA TYR A 226 -8.11 7.39 -3.04
C TYR A 226 -8.34 6.52 -4.27
N SER A 227 -8.05 5.21 -4.17
CA SER A 227 -8.23 4.28 -5.29
C SER A 227 -9.70 4.09 -5.64
N TRP A 228 -10.61 4.08 -4.67
CA TRP A 228 -12.05 4.05 -4.94
C TRP A 228 -12.52 5.31 -5.67
N ARG A 229 -12.08 6.49 -5.23
CA ARG A 229 -12.40 7.73 -5.96
C ARG A 229 -11.83 7.76 -7.38
N VAL A 230 -10.60 7.28 -7.57
CA VAL A 230 -9.99 7.18 -8.91
C VAL A 230 -10.76 6.19 -9.78
N GLY A 231 -11.16 5.04 -9.23
CA GLY A 231 -12.02 4.06 -9.91
C GLY A 231 -13.37 4.66 -10.33
N ASP A 232 -14.00 5.41 -9.44
CA ASP A 232 -15.25 6.11 -9.74
C ASP A 232 -15.09 7.17 -10.84
N MET A 233 -13.97 7.92 -10.82
CA MET A 233 -13.65 8.95 -11.82
C MET A 233 -13.17 8.37 -13.16
N ARG A 234 -12.63 7.16 -13.20
CA ARG A 234 -12.02 6.52 -14.38
C ARG A 234 -12.44 5.05 -14.55
N PRO A 235 -13.75 4.75 -14.49
CA PRO A 235 -14.23 3.37 -14.45
C PRO A 235 -13.92 2.56 -15.72
N ASP A 236 -13.65 3.25 -16.83
CA ASP A 236 -13.38 2.59 -18.10
C ASP A 236 -11.89 2.28 -18.31
N GLN A 237 -10.97 2.91 -17.54
CA GLN A 237 -9.52 2.73 -17.64
C GLN A 237 -8.94 1.87 -16.50
N VAL A 238 -9.54 1.95 -15.30
CA VAL A 238 -9.13 1.09 -14.18
C VAL A 238 -9.73 -0.29 -14.38
N LYS A 239 -8.88 -1.31 -14.64
CA LYS A 239 -9.30 -2.68 -14.96
C LYS A 239 -9.32 -3.61 -13.75
N GLY A 240 -8.91 -3.14 -12.61
CA GLY A 240 -8.99 -3.85 -11.34
C GLY A 240 -8.30 -3.07 -10.23
N ILE A 241 -8.84 -3.19 -9.03
CA ILE A 241 -8.30 -2.57 -7.83
C ILE A 241 -7.94 -3.65 -6.82
N VAL A 242 -6.70 -3.61 -6.33
CA VAL A 242 -6.25 -4.44 -5.20
C VAL A 242 -6.09 -3.55 -3.98
N GLN A 243 -6.88 -3.82 -2.98
CA GLN A 243 -6.89 -3.12 -1.70
C GLN A 243 -6.12 -3.92 -0.66
N LEU A 244 -4.97 -3.43 -0.24
CA LEU A 244 -4.18 -4.00 0.83
C LEU A 244 -4.60 -3.33 2.14
N GLU A 245 -5.55 -3.92 2.85
CA GLU A 245 -6.12 -3.38 4.10
C GLU A 245 -6.54 -1.90 3.95
N PRO A 246 -7.55 -1.59 3.14
CA PRO A 246 -7.95 -0.21 2.87
C PRO A 246 -8.52 0.47 4.11
N SER A 247 -8.46 1.81 4.15
CA SER A 247 -9.13 2.59 5.18
C SER A 247 -10.56 2.11 5.41
N GLY A 248 -10.94 1.97 6.66
CA GLY A 248 -12.23 1.44 7.03
C GLY A 248 -12.33 1.10 8.52
N PRO A 249 -13.37 0.37 8.92
CA PRO A 249 -14.49 -0.11 8.09
C PRO A 249 -15.44 1.01 7.64
N PRO A 250 -16.43 0.73 6.81
CA PRO A 250 -17.35 1.76 6.32
C PRO A 250 -18.00 2.58 7.44
N PHE A 251 -18.08 3.90 7.24
CA PHE A 251 -18.72 4.90 8.12
C PHE A 251 -18.07 5.16 9.47
N THR A 252 -16.97 4.50 9.83
CA THR A 252 -16.38 4.65 11.16
C THR A 252 -14.89 4.35 11.16
N LEU A 253 -14.18 4.82 12.17
CA LEU A 253 -12.87 4.33 12.54
C LEU A 253 -13.00 3.14 13.51
N ARG A 254 -11.94 2.33 13.62
CA ARG A 254 -11.80 1.27 14.63
C ARG A 254 -10.42 1.31 15.28
N PRO A 255 -10.26 0.74 16.48
CA PRO A 255 -8.95 0.68 17.13
C PRO A 255 -7.87 0.10 16.18
N PRO A 256 -6.65 0.66 16.23
CA PRO A 256 -6.13 1.62 17.21
C PRO A 256 -6.39 3.11 16.90
N PHE A 257 -7.18 3.44 15.88
CA PHE A 257 -7.38 4.82 15.39
C PHE A 257 -8.64 5.52 15.94
N GLY A 258 -9.32 4.90 16.87
CA GLY A 258 -10.52 5.45 17.51
C GLY A 258 -11.80 4.67 17.17
N ASN A 259 -12.95 5.28 17.45
CA ASN A 259 -14.30 4.76 17.15
C ASN A 259 -15.22 5.87 16.65
N ASP A 260 -14.63 6.94 16.14
CA ASP A 260 -15.39 8.10 15.68
C ASP A 260 -16.02 7.82 14.30
N PRO A 261 -17.16 8.46 13.98
CA PRO A 261 -17.70 8.48 12.63
C PRO A 261 -16.65 9.00 11.64
N ALA A 262 -16.52 8.31 10.51
CA ALA A 262 -15.60 8.65 9.41
C ALA A 262 -16.21 8.16 8.10
N PHE A 263 -15.60 8.55 6.98
CA PHE A 263 -16.02 8.08 5.65
C PHE A 263 -17.52 8.27 5.42
N ALA A 264 -17.96 9.53 5.38
CA ALA A 264 -19.39 9.90 5.29
C ALA A 264 -20.12 9.18 4.15
N PHE A 265 -19.41 8.90 3.04
CA PHE A 265 -19.92 8.12 1.90
C PHE A 265 -19.64 6.61 2.02
N GLY A 266 -19.36 6.12 3.20
CA GLY A 266 -19.08 4.71 3.49
C GLY A 266 -17.63 4.32 3.24
N LEU A 267 -17.09 4.58 2.07
CA LEU A 267 -15.71 4.24 1.67
C LEU A 267 -14.78 5.46 1.63
N THR A 268 -15.35 6.66 1.58
CA THR A 268 -14.67 7.92 1.32
C THR A 268 -15.26 9.04 2.17
N ASP A 269 -14.46 10.07 2.48
CA ASP A 269 -14.92 11.28 3.15
C ASP A 269 -15.56 12.25 2.15
N LEU A 270 -15.13 12.23 0.90
CA LEU A 270 -15.70 13.03 -0.19
C LEU A 270 -16.65 12.20 -1.05
N GLU A 271 -17.51 12.90 -1.80
CA GLU A 271 -18.52 12.30 -2.66
C GLU A 271 -17.94 11.26 -3.63
N ILE A 272 -18.63 10.12 -3.73
CA ILE A 272 -18.44 9.05 -4.68
C ILE A 272 -19.79 8.72 -5.33
N GLY A 273 -19.79 8.29 -6.57
CA GLY A 273 -20.97 8.20 -7.42
C GLY A 273 -21.97 7.11 -7.07
N TYR A 274 -22.91 7.42 -6.17
CA TYR A 274 -24.02 6.54 -5.84
C TYR A 274 -25.23 6.73 -6.77
N GLU A 275 -25.92 5.62 -7.07
CA GLU A 275 -27.22 5.59 -7.72
C GLU A 275 -28.28 4.84 -6.86
N PRO A 276 -29.38 5.51 -6.47
CA PRO A 276 -29.62 6.96 -6.57
C PRO A 276 -28.63 7.77 -5.69
N SER A 277 -28.49 9.08 -5.99
CA SER A 277 -27.50 9.94 -5.32
C SER A 277 -27.54 9.87 -3.79
N ALA A 278 -26.35 9.87 -3.18
CA ALA A 278 -26.17 9.94 -1.73
C ALA A 278 -26.47 11.35 -1.14
N GLY A 279 -26.55 12.38 -1.98
CA GLY A 279 -26.56 13.78 -1.56
C GLY A 279 -25.15 14.34 -1.40
N GLU A 280 -25.03 15.68 -1.34
CA GLU A 280 -23.73 16.36 -1.27
C GLU A 280 -22.91 16.04 0.00
N ASN A 281 -23.60 15.72 1.10
CA ASN A 281 -22.99 15.37 2.39
C ASN A 281 -23.42 13.97 2.86
N ALA A 282 -23.73 13.07 1.94
CA ALA A 282 -24.21 11.73 2.19
C ALA A 282 -25.52 11.64 3.01
N GLU A 283 -26.28 12.73 3.08
CA GLU A 283 -27.51 12.86 3.88
C GLU A 283 -28.63 11.89 3.45
N ASN A 284 -28.49 11.27 2.29
CA ASN A 284 -29.45 10.28 1.77
C ASN A 284 -28.98 8.83 2.00
N ILE A 285 -27.93 8.60 2.79
CA ILE A 285 -27.47 7.27 3.18
C ILE A 285 -27.96 6.95 4.60
N ASP A 286 -29.01 6.15 4.69
CA ASP A 286 -29.44 5.57 5.96
C ASP A 286 -28.62 4.32 6.29
N THR A 287 -28.13 4.25 7.54
CA THR A 287 -27.32 3.11 7.98
C THR A 287 -28.02 2.27 9.04
N THR A 288 -27.57 1.04 9.19
CA THR A 288 -27.94 0.09 10.24
C THR A 288 -26.71 -0.68 10.70
N ILE A 289 -26.75 -1.18 11.93
CA ILE A 289 -25.67 -2.01 12.47
C ILE A 289 -26.04 -3.48 12.29
N GLU A 290 -25.12 -4.25 11.72
CA GLU A 290 -25.20 -5.71 11.69
C GLU A 290 -24.23 -6.28 12.72
N PRO A 291 -24.69 -7.27 13.54
CA PRO A 291 -23.85 -7.85 14.59
C PRO A 291 -22.54 -8.44 14.05
N ALA A 292 -21.51 -8.42 14.89
CA ALA A 292 -20.27 -9.13 14.65
C ALA A 292 -20.52 -10.62 14.37
N ILE A 293 -19.66 -11.21 13.55
CA ILE A 293 -19.77 -12.65 13.19
C ILE A 293 -19.36 -13.56 14.35
N ASP A 294 -18.48 -13.08 15.24
CA ASP A 294 -18.05 -13.74 16.47
C ASP A 294 -17.42 -12.73 17.45
N ALA A 295 -16.84 -13.21 18.55
CA ALA A 295 -16.28 -12.38 19.62
C ALA A 295 -14.95 -11.69 19.25
N ASP A 296 -14.26 -12.14 18.21
CA ASP A 296 -12.97 -11.61 17.75
C ASP A 296 -13.13 -10.63 16.58
N HIS A 297 -14.38 -10.34 16.19
CA HIS A 297 -14.70 -9.44 15.08
C HIS A 297 -15.59 -8.27 15.54
N GLU A 298 -15.55 -7.18 14.77
CA GLU A 298 -16.35 -5.97 15.02
C GLU A 298 -17.73 -6.07 14.34
N GLU A 299 -18.69 -5.30 14.81
CA GLU A 299 -19.96 -5.11 14.13
C GLU A 299 -19.78 -4.29 12.84
N CYS A 300 -20.64 -4.50 11.85
CA CYS A 300 -20.59 -3.79 10.57
C CYS A 300 -21.67 -2.71 10.47
N ILE A 301 -21.29 -1.51 10.06
CA ILE A 301 -22.23 -0.47 9.66
C ILE A 301 -22.52 -0.66 8.17
N MET A 302 -23.79 -0.86 7.82
CA MET A 302 -24.26 -1.16 6.48
C MET A 302 -25.35 -0.15 6.07
N GLN A 303 -25.64 -0.01 4.77
CA GLN A 303 -26.82 0.75 4.37
C GLN A 303 -28.11 -0.01 4.72
N LYS A 304 -29.16 0.74 5.07
CA LYS A 304 -30.51 0.16 5.13
C LYS A 304 -30.99 -0.22 3.73
N SER A 305 -31.86 -1.22 3.64
CA SER A 305 -32.46 -1.63 2.37
C SER A 305 -33.58 -0.66 1.94
N PRO A 306 -33.67 -0.30 0.64
CA PRO A 306 -32.76 -0.68 -0.44
C PRO A 306 -31.47 0.13 -0.42
N ALA A 307 -30.33 -0.54 -0.60
CA ALA A 307 -29.04 0.13 -0.66
C ALA A 307 -28.86 0.89 -1.97
N LYS A 308 -28.17 2.03 -1.90
CA LYS A 308 -27.69 2.74 -3.09
C LYS A 308 -26.46 2.02 -3.65
N LEU A 309 -26.26 2.07 -4.95
CA LEU A 309 -25.23 1.32 -5.65
C LEU A 309 -24.10 2.23 -6.15
N LEU A 310 -22.87 1.77 -6.10
CA LEU A 310 -21.70 2.43 -6.68
C LEU A 310 -21.50 1.95 -8.13
N THR A 311 -22.31 2.47 -9.04
CA THR A 311 -22.43 1.96 -10.42
C THR A 311 -21.15 2.07 -11.25
N ASN A 312 -20.25 3.02 -10.94
CA ASN A 312 -18.95 3.11 -11.59
C ASN A 312 -17.99 2.06 -11.05
N LEU A 313 -17.87 1.92 -9.72
CA LEU A 313 -17.02 0.90 -9.10
C LEU A 313 -17.51 -0.52 -9.40
N ALA A 314 -18.82 -0.72 -9.56
CA ALA A 314 -19.40 -2.01 -9.96
C ALA A 314 -18.88 -2.54 -11.32
N LYS A 315 -18.25 -1.70 -12.13
CA LYS A 315 -17.60 -2.09 -13.40
C LYS A 315 -16.19 -2.63 -13.21
N ILE A 316 -15.61 -2.44 -12.02
CA ILE A 316 -14.21 -2.71 -11.72
C ILE A 316 -14.15 -3.89 -10.75
N PRO A 317 -13.53 -5.02 -11.12
CA PRO A 317 -13.31 -6.10 -10.17
C PRO A 317 -12.33 -5.66 -9.09
N GLU A 318 -12.59 -6.08 -7.85
CA GLU A 318 -11.74 -5.72 -6.69
C GLU A 318 -11.25 -6.96 -5.93
N LEU A 319 -10.07 -6.84 -5.34
CA LEU A 319 -9.51 -7.78 -4.37
C LEU A 319 -9.18 -7.05 -3.09
N VAL A 320 -9.77 -7.44 -1.98
CA VAL A 320 -9.36 -6.98 -0.64
C VAL A 320 -8.49 -8.06 -0.01
N VAL A 321 -7.30 -7.65 0.47
CA VAL A 321 -6.31 -8.55 1.11
C VAL A 321 -6.11 -8.11 2.55
N THR A 322 -6.28 -9.04 3.50
CA THR A 322 -6.14 -8.76 4.94
C THR A 322 -5.20 -9.74 5.61
N GLY A 323 -4.22 -9.23 6.36
CA GLY A 323 -3.26 -10.01 7.16
C GLY A 323 -3.91 -10.62 8.39
N GLU A 324 -3.56 -11.88 8.69
CA GLU A 324 -4.14 -12.62 9.82
C GLU A 324 -3.98 -11.90 11.16
N ALA A 325 -2.84 -11.25 11.38
CA ALA A 325 -2.48 -10.62 12.65
C ALA A 325 -2.65 -9.10 12.65
N SER A 326 -3.18 -8.54 11.58
CA SER A 326 -3.38 -7.10 11.44
C SER A 326 -4.50 -6.57 12.33
N PHE A 327 -4.43 -5.29 12.67
CA PHE A 327 -5.55 -4.58 13.28
C PHE A 327 -6.76 -4.45 12.34
N HIS A 328 -6.61 -4.74 11.06
CA HIS A 328 -7.69 -4.85 10.07
C HIS A 328 -8.45 -6.18 10.17
N ALA A 329 -7.84 -7.24 10.69
CA ALA A 329 -8.46 -8.57 10.75
C ALA A 329 -9.84 -8.58 11.45
N PRO A 330 -10.09 -7.80 12.52
CA PRO A 330 -11.41 -7.73 13.13
C PRO A 330 -12.52 -7.15 12.25
N TYR A 331 -12.22 -6.33 11.24
CA TYR A 331 -13.27 -5.54 10.58
C TYR A 331 -13.24 -5.47 9.05
N ASP A 332 -12.17 -5.85 8.35
CA ASP A 332 -12.14 -5.76 6.87
C ASP A 332 -13.23 -6.59 6.19
N TYR A 333 -13.72 -7.64 6.84
CA TYR A 333 -14.88 -8.36 6.34
C TYR A 333 -16.11 -7.47 6.20
N CYS A 334 -16.24 -6.41 7.02
CA CYS A 334 -17.30 -5.40 6.89
C CYS A 334 -17.13 -4.57 5.61
N THR A 335 -15.89 -4.18 5.27
CA THR A 335 -15.58 -3.48 4.02
C THR A 335 -15.95 -4.33 2.82
N VAL A 336 -15.58 -5.61 2.82
CA VAL A 336 -15.95 -6.55 1.75
C VAL A 336 -17.46 -6.73 1.66
N LYS A 337 -18.15 -6.86 2.80
CA LYS A 337 -19.61 -6.98 2.84
C LYS A 337 -20.30 -5.75 2.28
N TYR A 338 -19.78 -4.56 2.63
CA TYR A 338 -20.30 -3.28 2.12
C TYR A 338 -20.08 -3.14 0.61
N LEU A 339 -18.87 -3.44 0.10
CA LEU A 339 -18.59 -3.43 -1.33
C LEU A 339 -19.58 -4.31 -2.11
N LYS A 340 -19.87 -5.52 -1.60
CA LYS A 340 -20.92 -6.39 -2.20
C LYS A 340 -22.31 -5.76 -2.12
N GLN A 341 -22.64 -5.11 -1.00
CA GLN A 341 -23.95 -4.47 -0.84
C GLN A 341 -24.15 -3.33 -1.85
N VAL A 342 -23.08 -2.59 -2.17
CA VAL A 342 -23.14 -1.48 -3.13
C VAL A 342 -22.88 -1.91 -4.58
N GLY A 343 -22.85 -3.22 -4.85
CA GLY A 343 -22.81 -3.79 -6.20
C GLY A 343 -21.42 -4.05 -6.78
N VAL A 344 -20.34 -3.90 -6.00
CA VAL A 344 -18.98 -4.16 -6.47
C VAL A 344 -18.68 -5.66 -6.49
N ASP A 345 -18.08 -6.14 -7.58
CA ASP A 345 -17.56 -7.51 -7.67
C ASP A 345 -16.22 -7.60 -6.90
N VAL A 346 -16.28 -8.10 -5.68
CA VAL A 346 -15.13 -8.15 -4.77
C VAL A 346 -14.82 -9.56 -4.30
N GLU A 347 -13.55 -9.96 -4.48
CA GLU A 347 -12.94 -11.16 -3.88
C GLU A 347 -12.26 -10.78 -2.55
N TYR A 348 -12.39 -11.61 -1.52
CA TYR A 348 -11.74 -11.41 -0.23
C TYR A 348 -10.63 -12.42 0.00
N ALA A 349 -9.41 -11.97 0.09
CA ALA A 349 -8.24 -12.76 0.51
C ALA A 349 -7.96 -12.51 1.99
N ASP A 350 -8.65 -13.23 2.86
CA ASP A 350 -8.30 -13.37 4.27
C ASP A 350 -7.09 -14.31 4.34
N LEU A 351 -5.89 -13.76 4.51
CA LEU A 351 -4.64 -14.52 4.41
C LEU A 351 -4.59 -15.68 5.40
N GLY A 352 -5.09 -15.49 6.63
CA GLY A 352 -5.16 -16.56 7.62
C GLY A 352 -6.03 -17.73 7.18
N LYS A 353 -7.18 -17.47 6.59
CA LYS A 353 -8.07 -18.50 6.04
C LYS A 353 -7.51 -19.16 4.78
N GLU A 354 -6.65 -18.47 4.03
CA GLU A 354 -5.95 -19.03 2.88
C GLU A 354 -4.67 -19.81 3.26
N GLY A 355 -4.32 -19.89 4.57
CA GLY A 355 -3.14 -20.60 5.06
C GLY A 355 -1.85 -19.79 5.03
N ILE A 356 -1.93 -18.49 4.83
CA ILE A 356 -0.81 -17.54 4.90
C ILE A 356 -0.85 -16.85 6.25
N HIS A 357 0.00 -17.29 7.18
CA HIS A 357 -0.14 -16.97 8.59
C HIS A 357 0.85 -15.92 9.11
N GLY A 358 0.43 -15.22 10.16
CA GLY A 358 1.27 -14.37 11.00
C GLY A 358 1.57 -12.99 10.44
N ASN A 359 0.88 -12.54 9.41
CA ASN A 359 1.11 -11.25 8.77
C ASN A 359 0.33 -10.12 9.46
N GLY A 360 1.04 -9.01 9.74
CA GLY A 360 0.46 -7.75 10.17
C GLY A 360 0.12 -6.82 9.00
N HIS A 361 -0.15 -5.54 9.32
CA HIS A 361 -0.56 -4.52 8.34
C HIS A 361 0.47 -4.28 7.23
N MET A 362 1.75 -4.49 7.53
CA MET A 362 2.85 -4.24 6.58
C MET A 362 3.28 -5.50 5.82
N PHE A 363 2.37 -6.44 5.58
CA PHE A 363 2.67 -7.76 5.02
C PHE A 363 3.45 -7.73 3.69
N PHE A 364 3.33 -6.69 2.89
CA PHE A 364 4.12 -6.53 1.65
C PHE A 364 5.62 -6.23 1.91
N MET A 365 6.02 -6.00 3.18
CA MET A 365 7.41 -5.85 3.63
C MET A 365 7.88 -7.03 4.50
N GLU A 366 6.97 -7.90 4.95
CA GLU A 366 7.25 -8.98 5.89
C GLU A 366 7.95 -10.17 5.23
N LYS A 367 8.36 -11.18 6.03
CA LYS A 367 9.23 -12.29 5.59
C LYS A 367 8.70 -13.05 4.38
N ASN A 368 7.39 -13.24 4.30
CA ASN A 368 6.71 -13.97 3.22
C ASN A 368 6.05 -13.03 2.19
N ASN A 369 6.50 -11.78 2.06
CA ASN A 369 5.91 -10.76 1.19
C ASN A 369 5.69 -11.23 -0.26
N LEU A 370 6.59 -12.04 -0.82
CA LEU A 370 6.47 -12.52 -2.20
C LEU A 370 5.43 -13.63 -2.38
N GLU A 371 5.10 -14.39 -1.33
CA GLU A 371 3.99 -15.33 -1.34
C GLU A 371 2.65 -14.59 -1.50
N ILE A 372 2.51 -13.47 -0.79
CA ILE A 372 1.32 -12.61 -0.89
C ILE A 372 1.29 -11.89 -2.25
N ALA A 373 2.45 -11.43 -2.75
CA ALA A 373 2.54 -10.89 -4.11
C ALA A 373 2.07 -11.90 -5.17
N ASP A 374 2.42 -13.21 -5.00
CA ASP A 374 1.98 -14.28 -5.89
C ASP A 374 0.47 -14.51 -5.81
N ARG A 375 -0.13 -14.39 -4.62
CA ARG A 375 -1.58 -14.46 -4.45
C ARG A 375 -2.29 -13.32 -5.20
N VAL A 376 -1.78 -12.09 -5.08
CA VAL A 376 -2.28 -10.93 -5.83
C VAL A 376 -2.09 -11.12 -7.33
N TYR A 377 -0.92 -11.55 -7.78
CA TYR A 377 -0.63 -11.81 -9.19
C TYR A 377 -1.57 -12.87 -9.80
N LYS A 378 -1.86 -13.93 -9.05
CA LYS A 378 -2.83 -14.96 -9.49
C LYS A 378 -4.23 -14.39 -9.71
N TRP A 379 -4.62 -13.40 -8.92
CA TRP A 379 -5.89 -12.70 -9.11
C TRP A 379 -5.84 -11.81 -10.35
N LEU A 380 -4.81 -10.95 -10.49
CA LEU A 380 -4.64 -10.06 -11.65
C LEU A 380 -4.65 -10.81 -12.98
N LYS A 381 -4.14 -12.04 -13.02
CA LYS A 381 -4.15 -12.88 -14.23
C LYS A 381 -5.53 -13.37 -14.66
N LYS A 382 -6.54 -13.27 -13.84
CA LYS A 382 -7.91 -13.67 -14.15
C LYS A 382 -8.71 -12.52 -14.73
N GLN A 383 -8.24 -11.28 -14.53
CA GLN A 383 -8.85 -10.05 -15.06
C GLN A 383 -8.29 -9.79 -16.47
#